data_a719d04feffc2cef01bf688872d0461b
#
_entry.id   a719d04feffc2cef01bf688872d0461b
#
_cell.length_a   1.000
_cell.length_b   1.000
_cell.length_c   1.000
_cell.angle_alpha   90.00
_cell.angle_beta   90.00
_cell.angle_gamma   90.00
#
_symmetry.space_group_name_H-M   'P 1'
#
loop_
_entity.id
_entity.type
_entity.pdbx_description
1 polymer ?
#
loop_
_entity_poly.entity_id
_entity_poly.type
_entity_poly.pdbx_seq_one_letter_code
_entity_poly.pdbx_strand_id
1 'polypeptide(L)'
;MFKFKPDMYKKDIYEINYEKLQDLGIKYLFFDLDNTIITYKENMPNDKIMTLFFRLEEMGFKLFIFSNSYEKRLLPFKEKLNVEIYFSSMKPFKKNYKKVLNKYKKEECAFIGDQIMTDVIGAKRNNLFVIFVDKLDEYEPIRTKFCRFFEGFVLRSFNKNKILEKGKYYD
;
A
#
# COMPACT_ATOMS: atom_id res chain seq x y z
N MET A 1 23.26 1.15 2.86
CA MET A 1 21.97 1.60 2.27
C MET A 1 20.85 0.71 2.78
N PHE A 2 19.88 1.27 3.49
CA PHE A 2 18.82 0.45 4.08
C PHE A 2 17.86 -0.03 3.00
N LYS A 3 17.92 -1.32 2.71
CA LYS A 3 17.22 -2.02 1.61
C LYS A 3 15.69 -1.87 1.62
N PHE A 4 15.12 -1.45 2.74
CA PHE A 4 13.66 -1.42 2.96
C PHE A 4 13.11 -0.02 3.27
N LYS A 5 13.85 1.04 2.92
CA LYS A 5 13.31 2.40 2.99
C LYS A 5 12.20 2.56 1.94
N PRO A 6 11.02 3.10 2.27
CA PRO A 6 10.04 3.50 1.27
C PRO A 6 10.60 4.63 0.38
N ASP A 7 10.14 4.72 -0.86
CA ASP A 7 10.58 5.77 -1.79
C ASP A 7 9.89 7.10 -1.49
N MET A 8 8.62 7.04 -1.05
CA MET A 8 7.83 8.19 -0.57
C MET A 8 7.18 7.87 0.76
N TYR A 9 6.95 8.90 1.58
CA TYR A 9 6.13 8.83 2.78
C TYR A 9 5.12 9.96 2.80
N LYS A 10 3.84 9.62 2.83
CA LYS A 10 2.71 10.56 2.81
C LYS A 10 1.79 10.31 4.00
N LYS A 11 0.97 11.32 4.34
CA LYS A 11 -0.02 11.19 5.39
C LYS A 11 -1.10 10.18 5.03
N ASP A 12 -1.62 10.28 3.81
CA ASP A 12 -2.65 9.40 3.29
C ASP A 12 -2.57 9.28 1.76
N ILE A 13 -3.46 8.48 1.17
CA ILE A 13 -3.52 8.25 -0.26
C ILE A 13 -3.91 9.50 -1.07
N TYR A 14 -4.52 10.51 -0.45
CA TYR A 14 -4.97 11.74 -1.13
C TYR A 14 -3.86 12.77 -1.26
N GLU A 15 -2.80 12.68 -0.45
CA GLU A 15 -1.63 13.55 -0.50
C GLU A 15 -0.52 13.06 -1.44
N ILE A 16 -0.73 11.92 -2.10
CA ILE A 16 0.23 11.39 -3.08
C ILE A 16 0.17 12.24 -4.36
N ASN A 17 1.33 12.68 -4.83
CA ASN A 17 1.46 13.33 -6.14
C ASN A 17 1.48 12.25 -7.23
N TYR A 18 0.33 11.95 -7.79
CA TYR A 18 0.17 10.91 -8.81
C TYR A 18 0.75 11.32 -10.17
N GLU A 19 0.75 12.61 -10.50
CA GLU A 19 1.41 13.15 -11.68
C GLU A 19 2.91 12.83 -11.65
N LYS A 20 3.56 13.01 -10.50
CA LYS A 20 4.96 12.63 -10.30
C LYS A 20 5.19 11.11 -10.51
N LEU A 21 4.23 10.27 -10.13
CA LEU A 21 4.33 8.82 -10.39
C LEU A 21 4.28 8.50 -11.88
N GLN A 22 3.47 9.24 -12.67
CA GLN A 22 3.46 9.11 -14.13
C GLN A 22 4.81 9.52 -14.73
N ASP A 23 5.38 10.64 -14.27
CA ASP A 23 6.69 11.12 -14.71
C ASP A 23 7.81 10.10 -14.42
N LEU A 24 7.67 9.33 -13.32
CA LEU A 24 8.55 8.21 -12.98
C LEU A 24 8.28 6.94 -13.79
N GLY A 25 7.28 6.95 -14.69
CA GLY A 25 6.92 5.81 -15.51
C GLY A 25 6.06 4.75 -14.82
N ILE A 26 5.50 5.05 -13.65
CA ILE A 26 4.58 4.15 -12.95
C ILE A 26 3.25 4.08 -13.70
N LYS A 27 2.74 2.88 -13.90
CA LYS A 27 1.47 2.59 -14.60
C LYS A 27 0.52 1.74 -13.76
N TYR A 28 1.05 0.99 -12.80
CA TYR A 28 0.33 -0.01 -12.02
C TYR A 28 0.40 0.34 -10.54
N LEU A 29 -0.75 0.64 -9.93
CA LEU A 29 -0.85 1.01 -8.52
C LEU A 29 -1.48 -0.13 -7.73
N PHE A 30 -0.73 -0.68 -6.78
CA PHE A 30 -1.18 -1.70 -5.84
C PHE A 30 -1.42 -1.05 -4.49
N PHE A 31 -2.65 -1.08 -4.03
CA PHE A 31 -3.05 -0.55 -2.73
C PHE A 31 -3.26 -1.68 -1.73
N ASP A 32 -2.75 -1.55 -0.52
CA ASP A 32 -3.33 -2.27 0.60
C ASP A 32 -4.73 -1.72 0.90
N LEU A 33 -5.57 -2.50 1.57
CA LEU A 33 -6.95 -2.11 1.87
C LEU A 33 -7.08 -1.51 3.27
N ASP A 34 -6.83 -2.35 4.27
CA ASP A 34 -7.17 -2.06 5.67
C ASP A 34 -6.18 -1.06 6.29
N ASN A 35 -6.68 0.06 6.78
CA ASN A 35 -5.90 1.21 7.26
C ASN A 35 -5.09 1.98 6.21
N THR A 36 -5.20 1.61 4.93
CA THR A 36 -4.62 2.34 3.79
C THR A 36 -5.68 3.07 2.98
N ILE A 37 -6.66 2.34 2.42
CA ILE A 37 -7.80 2.91 1.68
C ILE A 37 -8.95 3.23 2.64
N ILE A 38 -9.25 2.30 3.56
CA ILE A 38 -10.33 2.39 4.55
C ILE A 38 -9.88 1.90 5.91
N THR A 39 -10.66 2.21 6.95
CA THR A 39 -10.48 1.63 8.27
C THR A 39 -11.04 0.21 8.33
N TYR A 40 -10.66 -0.56 9.36
CA TYR A 40 -11.24 -1.91 9.59
C TYR A 40 -12.75 -1.90 9.87
N LYS A 41 -13.31 -0.75 10.27
CA LYS A 41 -14.73 -0.58 10.60
C LYS A 41 -15.61 -0.39 9.37
N GLU A 42 -15.04 0.08 8.28
CA GLU A 42 -15.75 0.34 7.03
C GLU A 42 -15.76 -0.91 6.15
N ASN A 43 -16.89 -1.17 5.48
CA ASN A 43 -17.08 -2.37 4.66
C ASN A 43 -17.23 -2.10 3.16
N MET A 44 -17.22 -0.83 2.76
CA MET A 44 -17.33 -0.43 1.35
C MET A 44 -16.65 0.92 1.13
N PRO A 45 -16.23 1.24 -0.11
CA PRO A 45 -15.63 2.53 -0.42
C PRO A 45 -16.69 3.64 -0.27
N ASN A 46 -16.25 4.79 0.25
CA ASN A 46 -17.02 6.01 0.29
C ASN A 46 -16.82 6.83 -1.01
N ASP A 47 -17.58 7.91 -1.18
CA ASP A 47 -17.55 8.75 -2.38
C ASP A 47 -16.16 9.36 -2.63
N LYS A 48 -15.42 9.72 -1.58
CA LYS A 48 -14.07 10.26 -1.71
C LYS A 48 -13.10 9.25 -2.32
N ILE A 49 -13.19 8.00 -1.90
CA ILE A 49 -12.39 6.91 -2.44
C ILE A 49 -12.78 6.64 -3.90
N MET A 50 -14.09 6.56 -4.19
CA MET A 50 -14.59 6.35 -5.56
C MET A 50 -14.12 7.45 -6.51
N THR A 51 -14.18 8.71 -6.07
CA THR A 51 -13.70 9.86 -6.86
C THR A 51 -12.19 9.77 -7.12
N LEU A 52 -11.39 9.42 -6.12
CA LEU A 52 -9.95 9.26 -6.29
C LEU A 52 -9.64 8.15 -7.29
N PHE A 53 -10.25 6.98 -7.14
CA PHE A 53 -9.98 5.83 -8.00
C PHE A 53 -10.39 6.12 -9.44
N PHE A 54 -11.56 6.73 -9.65
CA PHE A 54 -11.99 7.18 -10.98
C PHE A 54 -10.98 8.14 -11.61
N ARG A 55 -10.52 9.16 -10.86
CA ARG A 55 -9.48 10.09 -11.35
C ARG A 55 -8.19 9.37 -11.73
N LEU A 56 -7.75 8.40 -10.94
CA LEU A 56 -6.53 7.65 -11.22
C LEU A 56 -6.65 6.79 -12.49
N GLU A 57 -7.82 6.21 -12.75
CA GLU A 57 -8.10 5.50 -14.00
C GLU A 57 -8.09 6.46 -15.20
N GLU A 58 -8.71 7.64 -15.09
CA GLU A 58 -8.67 8.71 -16.11
C GLU A 58 -7.23 9.18 -16.40
N MET A 59 -6.37 9.18 -15.40
CA MET A 59 -4.94 9.44 -15.55
C MET A 59 -4.20 8.29 -16.23
N GLY A 60 -4.84 7.16 -16.50
CA GLY A 60 -4.28 6.00 -17.20
C GLY A 60 -3.58 4.97 -16.27
N PHE A 61 -3.73 5.09 -14.96
CA PHE A 61 -3.25 4.04 -14.06
C PHE A 61 -4.15 2.81 -14.09
N LYS A 62 -3.55 1.62 -14.02
CA LYS A 62 -4.28 0.39 -13.70
C LYS A 62 -4.19 0.14 -12.20
N LEU A 63 -5.35 -0.03 -11.54
CA LEU A 63 -5.47 -0.08 -10.08
C LEU A 63 -5.74 -1.49 -9.59
N PHE A 64 -5.13 -1.83 -8.45
CA PHE A 64 -5.26 -3.14 -7.81
C PHE A 64 -5.39 -2.99 -6.30
N ILE A 65 -6.21 -3.83 -5.69
CA ILE A 65 -6.18 -4.03 -4.23
C ILE A 65 -5.45 -5.33 -3.92
N PHE A 66 -4.39 -5.23 -3.12
CA PHE A 66 -3.53 -6.35 -2.76
C PHE A 66 -3.44 -6.47 -1.24
N SER A 67 -4.33 -7.28 -0.63
CA SER A 67 -4.54 -7.35 0.81
C SER A 67 -4.32 -8.73 1.40
N ASN A 68 -3.96 -8.78 2.69
CA ASN A 68 -3.92 -10.00 3.49
C ASN A 68 -5.32 -10.45 3.97
N SER A 69 -6.34 -9.64 3.74
CA SER A 69 -7.72 -9.95 4.11
C SER A 69 -8.34 -11.01 3.19
N TYR A 70 -9.45 -11.61 3.64
CA TYR A 70 -10.17 -12.64 2.88
C TYR A 70 -10.98 -12.03 1.74
N GLU A 71 -11.29 -12.84 0.73
CA GLU A 71 -12.04 -12.43 -0.46
C GLU A 71 -13.33 -11.68 -0.13
N LYS A 72 -14.16 -12.22 0.78
CA LYS A 72 -15.42 -11.61 1.20
C LYS A 72 -15.28 -10.14 1.65
N ARG A 73 -14.12 -9.79 2.23
CA ARG A 73 -13.79 -8.42 2.65
C ARG A 73 -13.56 -7.49 1.46
N LEU A 74 -13.01 -8.02 0.36
CA LEU A 74 -12.60 -7.24 -0.79
C LEU A 74 -13.68 -7.13 -1.88
N LEU A 75 -14.67 -8.04 -1.90
CA LEU A 75 -15.71 -8.07 -2.94
C LEU A 75 -16.45 -6.73 -3.12
N PRO A 76 -16.91 -6.02 -2.07
CA PRO A 76 -17.59 -4.74 -2.22
C PRO A 76 -16.72 -3.67 -2.92
N PHE A 77 -15.41 -3.74 -2.70
CA PHE A 77 -14.44 -2.82 -3.34
C PHE A 77 -14.21 -3.18 -4.80
N LYS A 78 -14.11 -4.47 -5.11
CA LYS A 78 -14.03 -4.94 -6.49
C LYS A 78 -15.21 -4.44 -7.33
N GLU A 79 -16.42 -4.60 -6.81
CA GLU A 79 -17.65 -4.23 -7.50
C GLU A 79 -17.81 -2.71 -7.67
N LYS A 80 -17.53 -1.94 -6.61
CA LYS A 80 -17.73 -0.49 -6.59
C LYS A 80 -16.64 0.30 -7.29
N LEU A 81 -15.39 -0.17 -7.21
CA LEU A 81 -14.22 0.51 -7.77
C LEU A 81 -13.77 -0.07 -9.12
N ASN A 82 -14.41 -1.14 -9.60
CA ASN A 82 -14.04 -1.85 -10.85
C ASN A 82 -12.56 -2.24 -10.93
N VAL A 83 -11.96 -2.64 -9.80
CA VAL A 83 -10.54 -2.98 -9.69
C VAL A 83 -10.30 -4.49 -9.59
N GLU A 84 -9.12 -4.93 -10.03
CA GLU A 84 -8.69 -6.30 -9.75
C GLU A 84 -8.28 -6.42 -8.27
N ILE A 85 -8.72 -7.51 -7.62
CA ILE A 85 -8.39 -7.78 -6.21
C ILE A 85 -7.50 -9.01 -6.06
N TYR A 86 -6.55 -8.92 -5.14
CA TYR A 86 -5.71 -10.03 -4.71
C TYR A 86 -5.83 -10.16 -3.20
N PHE A 87 -6.64 -11.14 -2.78
CA PHE A 87 -6.90 -11.43 -1.37
C PHE A 87 -5.94 -12.49 -0.83
N SER A 88 -5.89 -12.66 0.50
CA SER A 88 -5.01 -13.61 1.19
C SER A 88 -3.57 -13.58 0.65
N SER A 89 -3.07 -12.37 0.41
CA SER A 89 -1.83 -12.12 -0.34
C SER A 89 -0.58 -12.58 0.40
N MET A 90 -0.71 -12.97 1.68
CA MET A 90 0.38 -13.46 2.53
C MET A 90 1.60 -12.53 2.52
N LYS A 91 1.38 -11.21 2.49
CA LYS A 91 2.47 -10.23 2.66
C LYS A 91 3.18 -10.48 3.99
N PRO A 92 4.50 -10.41 4.07
CA PRO A 92 5.49 -9.93 3.08
C PRO A 92 6.12 -11.05 2.22
N PHE A 93 5.51 -12.22 2.07
CA PHE A 93 6.10 -13.35 1.35
C PHE A 93 6.08 -13.15 -0.17
N LYS A 94 7.21 -13.43 -0.82
CA LYS A 94 7.41 -13.18 -2.26
C LYS A 94 6.50 -13.97 -3.20
N LYS A 95 6.00 -15.13 -2.77
CA LYS A 95 5.28 -16.08 -3.65
C LYS A 95 4.09 -15.44 -4.35
N ASN A 96 3.27 -14.70 -3.61
CA ASN A 96 2.05 -14.10 -4.16
C ASN A 96 2.33 -12.80 -4.93
N TYR A 97 3.34 -12.02 -4.50
CA TYR A 97 3.85 -10.93 -5.33
C TYR A 97 4.29 -11.42 -6.71
N LYS A 98 5.05 -12.51 -6.79
CA LYS A 98 5.51 -13.08 -8.07
C LYS A 98 4.36 -13.47 -8.99
N LYS A 99 3.28 -14.08 -8.48
CA LYS A 99 2.12 -14.46 -9.30
C LYS A 99 1.50 -13.27 -10.04
N VAL A 100 1.45 -12.12 -9.37
CA VAL A 100 0.88 -10.89 -9.92
C VAL A 100 1.89 -10.18 -10.80
N LEU A 101 3.11 -9.98 -10.29
CA LEU A 101 4.15 -9.20 -10.93
C LEU A 101 4.78 -9.86 -12.16
N ASN A 102 4.57 -11.17 -12.37
CA ASN A 102 4.98 -11.82 -13.63
C ASN A 102 4.27 -11.26 -14.87
N LYS A 103 3.14 -10.55 -14.67
CA LYS A 103 2.35 -9.93 -15.75
C LYS A 103 2.76 -8.48 -16.04
N TYR A 104 3.55 -7.85 -15.16
CA TYR A 104 3.84 -6.43 -15.21
C TYR A 104 5.34 -6.18 -15.00
N LYS A 105 5.87 -5.13 -15.63
CA LYS A 105 7.24 -4.68 -15.37
C LYS A 105 7.28 -4.05 -13.98
N LYS A 106 8.20 -4.50 -13.14
CA LYS A 106 8.29 -4.08 -11.74
C LYS A 106 8.60 -2.60 -11.58
N GLU A 107 9.37 -2.07 -12.51
CA GLU A 107 9.76 -0.67 -12.59
C GLU A 107 8.55 0.25 -12.87
N GLU A 108 7.48 -0.30 -13.45
CA GLU A 108 6.23 0.41 -13.72
C GLU A 108 5.20 0.22 -12.60
N CYS A 109 5.56 -0.47 -11.50
CA CYS A 109 4.65 -0.80 -10.40
C CYS A 109 4.98 -0.01 -9.13
N ALA A 110 3.96 0.61 -8.52
CA ALA A 110 4.05 1.17 -7.18
C ALA A 110 3.14 0.43 -6.20
N PHE A 111 3.60 0.28 -4.96
CA PHE A 111 2.82 -0.29 -3.86
C PHE A 111 2.57 0.78 -2.80
N ILE A 112 1.32 0.94 -2.38
CA ILE A 112 0.86 1.90 -1.39
C ILE A 112 0.32 1.13 -0.19
N GLY A 113 0.85 1.39 1.01
CA GLY A 113 0.40 0.71 2.23
C GLY A 113 0.89 1.37 3.50
N ASP A 114 0.25 0.99 4.62
CA ASP A 114 0.45 1.59 5.95
C ASP A 114 1.31 0.74 6.90
N GLN A 115 1.67 -0.48 6.50
CA GLN A 115 2.46 -1.39 7.33
C GLN A 115 3.88 -1.58 6.79
N ILE A 116 4.89 -1.25 7.63
CA ILE A 116 6.29 -1.45 7.24
C ILE A 116 6.60 -2.92 7.02
N MET A 117 6.14 -3.80 7.93
CA MET A 117 6.50 -5.22 7.88
C MET A 117 5.89 -5.96 6.69
N THR A 118 4.64 -5.71 6.36
CA THR A 118 3.92 -6.43 5.31
C THR A 118 4.02 -5.73 3.96
N ASP A 119 3.81 -4.41 3.92
CA ASP A 119 3.71 -3.65 2.69
C ASP A 119 5.08 -3.16 2.23
N VAL A 120 5.77 -2.36 3.07
CA VAL A 120 7.05 -1.78 2.66
C VAL A 120 8.10 -2.87 2.42
N ILE A 121 8.33 -3.76 3.39
CA ILE A 121 9.32 -4.84 3.25
C ILE A 121 8.90 -5.81 2.15
N GLY A 122 7.60 -6.16 2.07
CA GLY A 122 7.09 -7.06 1.04
C GLY A 122 7.31 -6.52 -0.37
N ALA A 123 6.94 -5.28 -0.63
CA ALA A 123 7.09 -4.63 -1.91
C ALA A 123 8.57 -4.37 -2.26
N LYS A 124 9.38 -3.86 -1.31
CA LYS A 124 10.81 -3.64 -1.52
C LYS A 124 11.60 -4.93 -1.81
N ARG A 125 11.20 -6.05 -1.21
CA ARG A 125 11.79 -7.37 -1.53
C ARG A 125 11.51 -7.82 -2.97
N ASN A 126 10.52 -7.24 -3.60
CA ASN A 126 10.15 -7.47 -4.99
C ASN A 126 10.61 -6.36 -5.94
N ASN A 127 11.39 -5.39 -5.45
CA ASN A 127 11.92 -4.24 -6.18
C ASN A 127 10.84 -3.31 -6.76
N LEU A 128 9.74 -3.12 -6.01
CA LEU A 128 8.71 -2.16 -6.39
C LEU A 128 9.05 -0.76 -5.86
N PHE A 129 8.49 0.25 -6.50
CA PHE A 129 8.36 1.58 -5.92
C PHE A 129 7.38 1.52 -4.74
N VAL A 130 7.72 2.10 -3.60
CA VAL A 130 6.92 1.96 -2.38
C VAL A 130 6.58 3.31 -1.80
N ILE A 131 5.29 3.54 -1.60
CA ILE A 131 4.73 4.69 -0.92
C ILE A 131 4.18 4.20 0.42
N PHE A 132 4.80 4.66 1.50
CA PHE A 132 4.32 4.43 2.84
C PHE A 132 3.32 5.53 3.21
N VAL A 133 2.19 5.17 3.82
CA VAL A 133 1.20 6.12 4.34
C VAL A 133 0.96 5.88 5.82
N ASP A 134 0.46 6.88 6.54
CA ASP A 134 0.03 6.69 7.91
C ASP A 134 -1.25 5.85 7.95
N LYS A 135 -1.42 5.07 9.02
CA LYS A 135 -2.64 4.32 9.25
C LYS A 135 -3.82 5.26 9.51
N LEU A 136 -5.00 4.89 9.03
CA LEU A 136 -6.22 5.71 9.15
C LEU A 136 -6.86 5.66 10.55
N ASP A 137 -6.78 4.51 11.24
CA ASP A 137 -7.40 4.31 12.57
C ASP A 137 -6.45 3.53 13.50
N GLU A 138 -6.61 3.76 14.81
CA GLU A 138 -5.89 3.01 15.86
C GLU A 138 -6.46 1.60 16.05
N TYR A 139 -7.72 1.35 15.64
CA TYR A 139 -8.32 0.02 15.76
C TYR A 139 -7.70 -0.94 14.74
N GLU A 140 -7.20 -2.06 15.26
CA GLU A 140 -6.62 -3.14 14.46
C GLU A 140 -6.93 -4.50 15.09
N PRO A 141 -7.17 -5.56 14.28
CA PRO A 141 -7.28 -6.93 14.76
C PRO A 141 -6.01 -7.37 15.50
N ILE A 142 -6.15 -8.34 16.42
CA ILE A 142 -5.03 -8.87 17.24
C ILE A 142 -3.86 -9.34 16.36
N ARG A 143 -4.15 -9.98 15.23
CA ARG A 143 -3.13 -10.43 14.28
C ARG A 143 -2.29 -9.27 13.74
N THR A 144 -2.91 -8.15 13.43
CA THR A 144 -2.23 -6.93 12.96
C THR A 144 -1.42 -6.30 14.07
N LYS A 145 -1.95 -6.24 15.30
CA LYS A 145 -1.22 -5.72 16.48
C LYS A 145 0.09 -6.44 16.72
N PHE A 146 0.13 -7.76 16.49
CA PHE A 146 1.37 -8.53 16.61
C PHE A 146 2.42 -8.09 15.58
N CYS A 147 2.02 -7.88 14.31
CA CYS A 147 2.92 -7.33 13.30
C CYS A 147 3.41 -5.92 13.66
N ARG A 148 2.52 -5.07 14.20
CA ARG A 148 2.86 -3.71 14.65
C ARG A 148 3.86 -3.68 15.82
N PHE A 149 3.81 -4.65 16.70
CA PHE A 149 4.81 -4.75 17.78
C PHE A 149 6.23 -4.87 17.20
N PHE A 150 6.44 -5.74 16.23
CA PHE A 150 7.73 -5.86 15.55
C PHE A 150 8.07 -4.63 14.71
N GLU A 151 7.07 -4.00 14.11
CA GLU A 151 7.23 -2.77 13.35
C GLU A 151 7.81 -1.64 14.21
N GLY A 152 7.43 -1.57 15.49
CA GLY A 152 7.98 -0.61 16.43
C GLY A 152 9.52 -0.69 16.58
N PHE A 153 10.10 -1.88 16.50
CA PHE A 153 11.55 -2.06 16.51
C PHE A 153 12.19 -1.56 15.21
N VAL A 154 11.56 -1.85 14.07
CA VAL A 154 12.05 -1.39 12.75
C VAL A 154 11.98 0.14 12.67
N LEU A 155 10.87 0.74 13.08
CA LEU A 155 10.70 2.20 13.14
C LEU A 155 11.72 2.87 14.03
N ARG A 156 12.00 2.33 15.23
CA ARG A 156 13.06 2.85 16.11
C ARG A 156 14.42 2.81 15.42
N SER A 157 14.72 1.72 14.72
CA SER A 157 15.95 1.61 13.95
C SER A 157 16.01 2.61 12.80
N PHE A 158 14.90 2.80 12.08
CA PHE A 158 14.80 3.76 11.00
C PHE A 158 14.97 5.19 11.50
N ASN A 159 14.33 5.54 12.61
CA ASN A 159 14.44 6.86 13.22
C ASN A 159 15.88 7.14 13.70
N LYS A 160 16.51 6.19 14.44
CA LYS A 160 17.90 6.31 14.89
C LYS A 160 18.87 6.55 13.73
N ASN A 161 18.61 5.96 12.57
CA ASN A 161 19.45 6.08 11.37
C ASN A 161 18.98 7.19 10.42
N LYS A 162 18.02 8.04 10.83
CA LYS A 162 17.43 9.14 10.01
C LYS A 162 16.88 8.69 8.64
N ILE A 163 16.35 7.47 8.57
CA ILE A 163 15.82 6.88 7.34
C ILE A 163 14.36 7.24 7.13
N LEU A 164 13.57 7.12 8.20
CA LEU A 164 12.15 7.43 8.26
C LEU A 164 11.85 7.93 9.67
N GLU A 165 11.32 9.13 9.76
CA GLU A 165 10.80 9.70 10.99
C GLU A 165 9.30 9.92 10.84
N LYS A 166 8.51 9.35 11.75
CA LYS A 166 7.06 9.41 11.67
C LYS A 166 6.57 10.87 11.71
N GLY A 167 5.68 11.23 10.76
CA GLY A 167 5.19 12.60 10.58
C GLY A 167 6.10 13.52 9.76
N LYS A 168 7.29 13.07 9.34
CA LYS A 168 8.13 13.79 8.39
C LYS A 168 7.97 13.22 6.98
N TYR A 169 6.95 13.72 6.30
CA TYR A 169 6.59 13.28 4.95
C TYR A 169 7.62 13.73 3.91
N TYR A 170 7.80 12.91 2.86
CA TYR A 170 8.71 13.19 1.74
C TYR A 170 8.24 12.53 0.44
N ASP A 171 8.72 13.06 -0.67
CA ASP A 171 8.59 12.53 -2.03
C ASP A 171 9.82 11.77 -2.47
#